data_40ea2a83b251f6ca38d19d8fbaaa3b69
#
_entry.id   40ea2a83b251f6ca38d19d8fbaaa3b69
#
_cell.length_a   1.000
_cell.length_b   1.000
_cell.length_c   1.000
_cell.angle_alpha   90.00
_cell.angle_beta   90.00
_cell.angle_gamma   90.00
#
_symmetry.space_group_name_H-M   'P 1'
#
loop_
_entity.id
_entity.type
_entity.pdbx_description
1 polymer ?
#
loop_
_entity_poly.entity_id
_entity_poly.type
_entity_poly.pdbx_seq_one_letter_code
_entity_poly.pdbx_strand_id
1 'polypeptide(L)'
;MADKPQWLIREDASVPVLLALALRQAIGIRVPEDLPSLRDLPVRAPDAIDAAPALEAQWRDYWDMTVEPRAHPSDVPLELVDGFDTLVALPASGAEQLAEAIAPQAPVALRYARAAHDRYINSMKSNTGGDAYRAYASAIAEFEREVGRRAHSFELNVQVLPFSQRGIWWIGALTVAVTDGLRRDVVAFDAAIRPIIAELA
;
A
#
# COMPACT_ATOMS: atom_id res chain seq x y z
N MET A 1 -30.24 21.96 3.12
CA MET A 1 -29.05 22.29 2.30
C MET A 1 -28.38 20.95 2.00
N ALA A 2 -28.32 20.56 0.73
CA ALA A 2 -27.57 19.36 0.40
C ALA A 2 -26.08 19.58 0.72
N ASP A 3 -25.52 18.68 1.50
CA ASP A 3 -24.10 18.71 1.85
C ASP A 3 -23.27 18.65 0.57
N LYS A 4 -22.25 19.49 0.46
CA LYS A 4 -21.36 19.44 -0.72
C LYS A 4 -20.57 18.15 -0.68
N PRO A 5 -20.47 17.41 -1.80
CA PRO A 5 -19.66 16.21 -1.83
C PRO A 5 -18.22 16.55 -1.42
N GLN A 6 -17.65 15.71 -0.56
CA GLN A 6 -16.28 15.85 -0.07
C GLN A 6 -15.47 14.65 -0.53
N TRP A 7 -14.34 14.93 -1.15
CA TRP A 7 -13.38 13.89 -1.56
C TRP A 7 -12.13 14.03 -0.71
N LEU A 8 -11.77 12.96 -0.03
CA LEU A 8 -10.60 12.92 0.81
C LEU A 8 -9.59 11.93 0.22
N ILE A 9 -8.60 12.47 -0.48
CA ILE A 9 -7.53 11.68 -1.07
C ILE A 9 -6.25 11.91 -0.27
N ARG A 10 -5.69 10.81 0.25
CA ARG A 10 -4.43 10.81 1.00
C ARG A 10 -3.39 10.05 0.21
N GLU A 11 -2.24 10.67 -0.01
CA GLU A 11 -1.12 10.04 -0.72
C GLU A 11 0.07 9.91 0.24
N ASP A 12 0.64 8.73 0.32
CA ASP A 12 1.79 8.42 1.17
C ASP A 12 2.61 7.24 0.59
N ALA A 13 3.78 7.02 1.16
CA ALA A 13 4.55 5.79 1.06
C ALA A 13 4.77 5.28 2.49
N SER A 14 3.72 4.74 3.09
CA SER A 14 3.66 4.36 4.50
C SER A 14 4.75 3.35 4.87
N VAL A 15 5.52 3.65 5.92
CA VAL A 15 6.58 2.74 6.40
C VAL A 15 6.02 1.36 6.78
N PRO A 16 4.88 1.24 7.49
CA PRO A 16 4.27 -0.07 7.77
C PRO A 16 3.92 -0.87 6.50
N VAL A 17 3.34 -0.23 5.48
CA VAL A 17 3.00 -0.91 4.22
C VAL A 17 4.25 -1.36 3.47
N LEU A 18 5.26 -0.49 3.38
CA LEU A 18 6.56 -0.83 2.78
C LEU A 18 7.25 -1.97 3.52
N LEU A 19 7.16 -1.98 4.85
CA LEU A 19 7.73 -3.02 5.71
C LEU A 19 7.01 -4.36 5.50
N ALA A 20 5.68 -4.37 5.50
CA ALA A 20 4.90 -5.58 5.23
C ALA A 20 5.25 -6.20 3.87
N LEU A 21 5.35 -5.39 2.81
CA LEU A 21 5.75 -5.86 1.48
C LEU A 21 7.20 -6.35 1.42
N ALA A 22 8.11 -5.69 2.13
CA ALA A 22 9.50 -6.15 2.23
C ALA A 22 9.60 -7.50 2.95
N LEU A 23 8.84 -7.69 4.01
CA LEU A 23 8.73 -8.96 4.73
C LEU A 23 8.10 -10.05 3.86
N ARG A 24 6.98 -9.74 3.17
CA ARG A 24 6.36 -10.65 2.19
C ARG A 24 7.39 -11.23 1.23
N GLN A 25 8.20 -10.35 0.63
CA GLN A 25 9.22 -10.75 -0.33
C GLN A 25 10.34 -11.57 0.31
N ALA A 26 10.79 -11.20 1.52
CA ALA A 26 11.87 -11.86 2.22
C ALA A 26 11.52 -13.28 2.69
N ILE A 27 10.28 -13.50 3.15
CA ILE A 27 9.83 -14.82 3.61
C ILE A 27 9.16 -15.66 2.50
N GLY A 28 9.05 -15.12 1.28
CA GLY A 28 8.58 -15.84 0.10
C GLY A 28 7.06 -16.00 0.02
N ILE A 29 6.29 -15.13 0.66
CA ILE A 29 4.83 -15.07 0.52
C ILE A 29 4.47 -14.50 -0.85
N ARG A 30 3.53 -15.14 -1.55
CA ARG A 30 3.08 -14.73 -2.88
C ARG A 30 1.77 -13.95 -2.88
N VAL A 31 0.97 -14.10 -1.85
CA VAL A 31 -0.32 -13.38 -1.74
C VAL A 31 -0.12 -11.92 -1.33
N PRO A 32 -0.92 -10.96 -1.88
CA PRO A 32 -1.75 -11.10 -3.08
C PRO A 32 -0.88 -11.34 -4.32
N GLU A 33 -1.29 -12.30 -5.19
CA GLU A 33 -0.48 -12.75 -6.32
C GLU A 33 -0.26 -11.71 -7.40
N ASP A 34 -1.20 -10.77 -7.53
CA ASP A 34 -1.18 -9.68 -8.50
C ASP A 34 -0.22 -8.54 -8.11
N LEU A 35 0.20 -8.48 -6.82
CA LEU A 35 1.14 -7.45 -6.39
C LEU A 35 2.57 -7.76 -6.81
N PRO A 36 3.22 -6.82 -7.53
CA PRO A 36 4.61 -6.99 -7.95
C PRO A 36 5.57 -7.05 -6.75
N SER A 37 6.79 -7.49 -7.02
CA SER A 37 7.89 -7.36 -6.07
C SER A 37 8.34 -5.91 -5.94
N LEU A 38 8.90 -5.59 -4.77
CA LEU A 38 9.61 -4.33 -4.56
C LEU A 38 10.97 -4.37 -5.28
N ARG A 39 11.38 -3.23 -5.86
CA ARG A 39 12.72 -3.06 -6.45
C ARG A 39 13.79 -3.04 -5.36
N ASP A 40 15.01 -3.35 -5.75
CA ASP A 40 16.21 -3.27 -4.89
C ASP A 40 16.18 -4.20 -3.67
N LEU A 41 15.24 -5.14 -3.64
CA LEU A 41 15.23 -6.24 -2.68
C LEU A 41 15.42 -7.56 -3.42
N PRO A 42 16.19 -8.51 -2.85
CA PRO A 42 16.31 -9.83 -3.43
C PRO A 42 14.96 -10.53 -3.45
N VAL A 43 14.63 -11.11 -4.59
CA VAL A 43 13.47 -11.98 -4.73
C VAL A 43 13.93 -13.40 -4.35
N ARG A 44 13.16 -14.08 -3.51
CA ARG A 44 13.44 -15.47 -3.17
C ARG A 44 13.42 -16.34 -4.45
N ALA A 45 14.37 -17.25 -4.56
CA ALA A 45 14.50 -18.10 -5.74
C ALA A 45 13.19 -18.87 -6.01
N PRO A 46 12.80 -19.06 -7.31
CA PRO A 46 11.57 -19.74 -7.68
C PRO A 46 11.49 -21.21 -7.17
N ASP A 47 12.64 -21.84 -6.95
CA ASP A 47 12.74 -23.21 -6.43
C ASP A 47 12.64 -23.31 -4.90
N ALA A 48 12.47 -22.18 -4.20
CA ALA A 48 12.23 -22.21 -2.77
C ALA A 48 10.85 -22.82 -2.48
N ILE A 49 10.79 -23.70 -1.49
CA ILE A 49 9.54 -24.30 -1.03
C ILE A 49 8.52 -23.19 -0.75
N ASP A 50 7.32 -23.33 -1.28
CA ASP A 50 6.24 -22.38 -1.03
C ASP A 50 6.02 -22.23 0.48
N ALA A 51 5.61 -21.04 0.90
CA ALA A 51 5.29 -20.80 2.30
C ALA A 51 4.15 -21.72 2.75
N ALA A 52 4.21 -22.19 4.00
CA ALA A 52 3.15 -23.02 4.54
C ALA A 52 1.82 -22.24 4.49
N PRO A 53 0.69 -22.89 4.17
CA PRO A 53 -0.62 -22.22 4.07
C PRO A 53 -0.99 -21.44 5.34
N ALA A 54 -0.59 -21.92 6.52
CA ALA A 54 -0.81 -21.23 7.77
C ALA A 54 -0.02 -19.90 7.87
N LEU A 55 1.23 -19.89 7.38
CA LEU A 55 2.05 -18.67 7.32
C LEU A 55 1.46 -17.64 6.36
N GLU A 56 0.96 -18.08 5.22
CA GLU A 56 0.28 -17.19 4.27
C GLU A 56 -1.01 -16.59 4.85
N ALA A 57 -1.80 -17.39 5.58
CA ALA A 57 -3.00 -16.90 6.25
C ALA A 57 -2.65 -15.84 7.30
N GLN A 58 -1.68 -16.12 8.18
CA GLN A 58 -1.21 -15.17 9.21
C GLN A 58 -0.66 -13.87 8.59
N TRP A 59 0.08 -14.00 7.47
CA TRP A 59 0.58 -12.81 6.77
C TRP A 59 -0.57 -12.00 6.15
N ARG A 60 -1.60 -12.63 5.61
CA ARG A 60 -2.78 -11.97 5.05
C ARG A 60 -3.51 -11.16 6.12
N ASP A 61 -3.74 -11.74 7.29
CA ASP A 61 -4.36 -11.03 8.42
C ASP A 61 -3.53 -9.81 8.84
N TYR A 62 -2.20 -9.98 8.93
CA TYR A 62 -1.28 -8.87 9.21
C TYR A 62 -1.32 -7.80 8.12
N TRP A 63 -1.38 -8.20 6.85
CA TRP A 63 -1.48 -7.30 5.71
C TRP A 63 -2.76 -6.47 5.77
N ASP A 64 -3.90 -7.09 5.96
CA ASP A 64 -5.21 -6.43 6.03
C ASP A 64 -5.26 -5.42 7.18
N MET A 65 -4.78 -5.80 8.36
CA MET A 65 -4.63 -4.89 9.51
C MET A 65 -3.67 -3.72 9.23
N THR A 66 -2.63 -3.94 8.42
CA THR A 66 -1.64 -2.90 8.09
C THR A 66 -2.17 -1.89 7.08
N VAL A 67 -2.89 -2.36 6.08
CA VAL A 67 -3.42 -1.52 4.99
C VAL A 67 -4.66 -0.74 5.43
N GLU A 68 -5.59 -1.41 6.11
CA GLU A 68 -6.87 -0.82 6.53
C GLU A 68 -7.19 -1.17 7.99
N PRO A 69 -6.46 -0.64 8.96
CA PRO A 69 -6.56 -1.03 10.38
C PRO A 69 -7.94 -0.77 10.99
N ARG A 70 -8.72 0.14 10.42
CA ARG A 70 -10.09 0.41 10.88
C ARG A 70 -11.10 -0.62 10.39
N ALA A 71 -10.87 -1.18 9.21
CA ALA A 71 -11.73 -2.19 8.61
C ALA A 71 -11.40 -3.59 9.13
N HIS A 72 -10.15 -3.82 9.51
CA HIS A 72 -9.64 -5.10 9.97
C HIS A 72 -9.00 -4.99 11.37
N PRO A 73 -9.80 -4.70 12.42
CA PRO A 73 -9.28 -4.69 13.78
C PRO A 73 -8.94 -6.12 14.24
N SER A 74 -7.95 -6.25 15.12
CA SER A 74 -7.68 -7.55 15.76
C SER A 74 -8.70 -7.83 16.87
N ASP A 75 -9.20 -9.05 16.92
CA ASP A 75 -10.09 -9.54 17.98
C ASP A 75 -9.34 -9.87 19.29
N VAL A 76 -8.03 -9.96 19.22
CA VAL A 76 -7.15 -10.24 20.36
C VAL A 76 -6.13 -9.11 20.55
N PRO A 77 -5.56 -8.94 21.75
CA PRO A 77 -4.52 -7.94 21.98
C PRO A 77 -3.36 -8.09 20.99
N LEU A 78 -2.80 -6.97 20.57
CA LEU A 78 -1.62 -6.93 19.71
C LEU A 78 -0.36 -6.86 20.57
N GLU A 79 0.65 -7.64 20.21
CA GLU A 79 1.97 -7.62 20.81
C GLU A 79 3.02 -7.16 19.80
N LEU A 80 3.97 -6.35 20.26
CA LEU A 80 5.07 -5.87 19.44
C LEU A 80 6.03 -7.02 19.11
N VAL A 81 6.45 -7.11 17.87
CA VAL A 81 7.47 -8.06 17.47
C VAL A 81 8.85 -7.46 17.67
N ASP A 82 9.71 -8.19 18.35
CA ASP A 82 11.08 -7.75 18.64
C ASP A 82 11.87 -7.45 17.36
N GLY A 83 12.69 -6.40 17.43
CA GLY A 83 13.55 -5.99 16.34
C GLY A 83 12.89 -5.06 15.31
N PHE A 84 11.60 -4.79 15.43
CA PHE A 84 10.86 -3.89 14.54
C PHE A 84 10.53 -2.52 15.17
N ASP A 85 11.17 -2.16 16.26
CA ASP A 85 10.81 -1.01 17.08
C ASP A 85 9.31 -1.11 17.48
N THR A 86 8.47 -0.15 17.06
CA THR A 86 7.01 -0.19 17.29
C THR A 86 6.23 -0.38 15.97
N LEU A 87 6.89 -0.76 14.89
CA LEU A 87 6.29 -0.76 13.54
C LEU A 87 5.58 -2.05 13.18
N VAL A 88 5.82 -3.14 13.90
CA VAL A 88 5.14 -4.42 13.69
C VAL A 88 4.53 -4.87 14.99
N ALA A 89 3.22 -5.03 14.98
CA ALA A 89 2.46 -5.65 16.03
C ALA A 89 1.61 -6.77 15.43
N LEU A 90 1.59 -7.91 16.08
CA LEU A 90 0.84 -9.10 15.67
C LEU A 90 -0.15 -9.52 16.77
N PRO A 91 -1.23 -10.23 16.42
CA PRO A 91 -2.09 -10.85 17.40
C PRO A 91 -1.30 -11.71 18.39
N ALA A 92 -1.56 -11.55 19.68
CA ALA A 92 -0.90 -12.29 20.77
C ALA A 92 -1.06 -13.81 20.66
N SER A 93 -2.00 -14.27 19.83
CA SER A 93 -2.20 -15.69 19.51
C SER A 93 -2.60 -15.86 18.05
N GLY A 94 -2.16 -16.95 17.43
CA GLY A 94 -2.48 -17.30 16.05
C GLY A 94 -1.57 -16.67 14.99
N ALA A 95 -0.50 -15.95 15.40
CA ALA A 95 0.47 -15.34 14.49
C ALA A 95 1.92 -15.78 14.76
N GLU A 96 2.11 -16.89 15.49
CA GLU A 96 3.41 -17.36 15.96
C GLU A 96 4.37 -17.70 14.81
N GLN A 97 3.87 -18.35 13.76
CA GLN A 97 4.70 -18.72 12.60
C GLN A 97 5.17 -17.46 11.84
N LEU A 98 4.30 -16.46 11.73
CA LEU A 98 4.67 -15.21 11.11
C LEU A 98 5.71 -14.47 11.94
N ALA A 99 5.51 -14.36 13.26
CA ALA A 99 6.47 -13.72 14.17
C ALA A 99 7.86 -14.36 14.06
N GLU A 100 7.94 -15.69 14.08
CA GLU A 100 9.19 -16.43 13.93
C GLU A 100 9.85 -16.22 12.56
N ALA A 101 9.05 -16.24 11.49
CA ALA A 101 9.56 -16.10 10.13
C ALA A 101 10.10 -14.68 9.83
N ILE A 102 9.46 -13.64 10.38
CA ILE A 102 9.84 -12.24 10.09
C ILE A 102 10.94 -11.71 11.00
N ALA A 103 11.09 -12.18 12.24
CA ALA A 103 12.06 -11.67 13.19
C ALA A 103 13.49 -11.60 12.63
N PRO A 104 14.04 -12.61 11.94
CA PRO A 104 15.38 -12.55 11.35
C PRO A 104 15.51 -11.49 10.23
N GLN A 105 14.40 -11.06 9.64
CA GLN A 105 14.37 -10.14 8.51
C GLN A 105 14.34 -8.67 8.94
N ALA A 106 14.08 -8.40 10.23
CA ALA A 106 13.85 -7.06 10.75
C ALA A 106 14.92 -6.03 10.34
N PRO A 107 16.25 -6.28 10.49
CA PRO A 107 17.26 -5.25 10.19
C PRO A 107 17.28 -4.83 8.70
N VAL A 108 17.02 -5.78 7.80
CA VAL A 108 17.05 -5.53 6.35
C VAL A 108 15.74 -4.85 5.92
N ALA A 109 14.61 -5.37 6.36
CA ALA A 109 13.28 -4.87 6.00
C ALA A 109 13.05 -3.45 6.54
N LEU A 110 13.42 -3.15 7.78
CA LEU A 110 13.33 -1.80 8.37
C LEU A 110 14.18 -0.79 7.61
N ARG A 111 15.42 -1.13 7.34
CA ARG A 111 16.32 -0.24 6.59
C ARG A 111 15.76 0.05 5.20
N TYR A 112 15.24 -0.96 4.52
CA TYR A 112 14.63 -0.79 3.22
C TYR A 112 13.39 0.11 3.28
N ALA A 113 12.44 -0.19 4.17
CA ALA A 113 11.19 0.56 4.29
C ALA A 113 11.44 2.04 4.60
N ARG A 114 12.33 2.34 5.53
CA ARG A 114 12.73 3.72 5.87
C ARG A 114 13.38 4.43 4.67
N ALA A 115 14.33 3.78 4.01
CA ALA A 115 14.99 4.36 2.84
C ALA A 115 14.02 4.60 1.68
N ALA A 116 13.04 3.73 1.48
CA ALA A 116 12.00 3.90 0.46
C ALA A 116 11.07 5.07 0.80
N HIS A 117 10.62 5.17 2.05
CA HIS A 117 9.85 6.29 2.55
C HIS A 117 10.61 7.62 2.40
N ASP A 118 11.88 7.68 2.80
CA ASP A 118 12.70 8.89 2.68
C ASP A 118 12.86 9.32 1.21
N ARG A 119 13.03 8.39 0.28
CA ARG A 119 13.05 8.68 -1.15
C ARG A 119 11.74 9.32 -1.63
N TYR A 120 10.60 8.79 -1.17
CA TYR A 120 9.29 9.36 -1.48
C TYR A 120 9.17 10.79 -0.92
N ILE A 121 9.44 11.02 0.36
CA ILE A 121 9.39 12.35 0.99
C ILE A 121 10.29 13.35 0.27
N ASN A 122 11.50 12.94 -0.11
CA ASN A 122 12.42 13.82 -0.83
C ASN A 122 11.92 14.13 -2.24
N SER A 123 11.27 13.19 -2.92
CA SER A 123 10.66 13.43 -4.23
C SER A 123 9.48 14.41 -4.15
N MET A 124 8.69 14.33 -3.08
CA MET A 124 7.57 15.27 -2.84
C MET A 124 8.07 16.68 -2.58
N LYS A 125 9.14 16.85 -1.80
CA LYS A 125 9.75 18.17 -1.54
C LYS A 125 10.31 18.83 -2.80
N SER A 126 10.81 18.01 -3.73
CA SER A 126 11.35 18.50 -5.01
C SER A 126 10.25 18.93 -5.99
N ASN A 127 9.03 18.43 -5.82
CA ASN A 127 7.89 18.64 -6.70
C ASN A 127 6.96 19.73 -6.12
N THR A 128 7.43 20.98 -6.11
CA THR A 128 6.77 22.13 -5.47
C THR A 128 5.51 22.64 -6.16
N GLY A 129 5.09 22.03 -7.25
CA GLY A 129 3.93 22.50 -7.99
C GLY A 129 2.72 21.60 -7.83
N GLY A 130 1.76 21.85 -7.02
CA GLY A 130 0.40 21.28 -6.89
C GLY A 130 -0.14 20.27 -7.95
N ASP A 131 0.71 19.80 -8.85
CA ASP A 131 0.39 18.88 -9.95
C ASP A 131 -0.05 17.48 -9.45
N ALA A 132 0.39 17.13 -8.24
CA ALA A 132 -0.02 15.89 -7.59
C ALA A 132 -1.54 15.77 -7.45
N TYR A 133 -2.20 16.82 -7.00
CA TYR A 133 -3.65 16.83 -6.79
C TYR A 133 -4.44 17.16 -8.06
N ARG A 134 -3.81 17.73 -9.08
CA ARG A 134 -4.48 18.09 -10.35
C ARG A 134 -5.02 16.86 -11.07
N ALA A 135 -4.28 15.75 -11.09
CA ALA A 135 -4.74 14.52 -11.73
C ALA A 135 -6.04 13.98 -11.09
N TYR A 136 -6.12 14.01 -9.76
CA TYR A 136 -7.35 13.60 -9.05
C TYR A 136 -8.52 14.54 -9.35
N ALA A 137 -8.29 15.85 -9.26
CA ALA A 137 -9.32 16.85 -9.55
C ALA A 137 -9.79 16.78 -11.01
N SER A 138 -8.86 16.56 -11.95
CA SER A 138 -9.16 16.36 -13.36
C SER A 138 -10.03 15.12 -13.59
N ALA A 139 -9.65 13.99 -12.99
CA ALA A 139 -10.39 12.73 -13.11
C ALA A 139 -11.82 12.85 -12.54
N ILE A 140 -12.00 13.52 -11.40
CA ILE A 140 -13.32 13.77 -10.83
C ILE A 140 -14.17 14.66 -11.73
N ALA A 141 -13.61 15.78 -12.22
CA ALA A 141 -14.32 16.71 -13.10
C ALA A 141 -14.72 16.05 -14.44
N GLU A 142 -13.89 15.15 -14.95
CA GLU A 142 -14.18 14.41 -16.16
C GLU A 142 -15.29 13.40 -15.93
N PHE A 143 -15.24 12.63 -14.84
CA PHE A 143 -16.32 11.74 -14.42
C PHE A 143 -17.66 12.49 -14.29
N GLU A 144 -17.71 13.63 -13.58
CA GLU A 144 -18.91 14.44 -13.41
C GLU A 144 -19.49 14.91 -14.74
N ARG A 145 -18.62 15.26 -15.69
CA ARG A 145 -19.05 15.67 -17.05
C ARG A 145 -19.61 14.51 -17.86
N GLU A 146 -19.01 13.33 -17.77
CA GLU A 146 -19.43 12.14 -18.49
C GLU A 146 -20.77 11.60 -18.00
N VAL A 147 -20.95 11.54 -16.68
CA VAL A 147 -22.18 10.99 -16.08
C VAL A 147 -23.29 12.04 -15.88
N GLY A 148 -22.99 13.33 -16.09
CA GLY A 148 -23.97 14.42 -15.95
C GLY A 148 -24.45 14.67 -14.50
N ARG A 149 -23.75 14.17 -13.50
CA ARG A 149 -24.03 14.37 -12.07
C ARG A 149 -22.75 14.62 -11.30
N ARG A 150 -22.86 15.18 -10.08
CA ARG A 150 -21.73 15.28 -9.18
C ARG A 150 -21.30 13.92 -8.64
N ALA A 151 -20.01 13.77 -8.44
CA ALA A 151 -19.44 12.63 -7.76
C ALA A 151 -19.97 12.51 -6.32
N HIS A 152 -20.14 11.31 -5.83
CA HIS A 152 -20.44 11.07 -4.40
C HIS A 152 -19.24 11.46 -3.52
N SER A 153 -19.46 11.57 -2.22
CA SER A 153 -18.35 11.71 -1.27
C SER A 153 -17.63 10.37 -1.15
N PHE A 154 -16.32 10.39 -1.25
CA PHE A 154 -15.50 9.19 -1.06
C PHE A 154 -14.16 9.50 -0.38
N GLU A 155 -13.54 8.47 0.15
CA GLU A 155 -12.15 8.47 0.61
C GLU A 155 -11.32 7.56 -0.29
N LEU A 156 -10.07 7.94 -0.55
CA LEU A 156 -9.09 7.13 -1.25
C LEU A 156 -7.71 7.33 -0.64
N ASN A 157 -7.09 6.22 -0.24
CA ASN A 157 -5.70 6.22 0.18
C ASN A 157 -4.84 5.70 -0.98
N VAL A 158 -3.77 6.41 -1.29
CA VAL A 158 -2.85 6.08 -2.37
C VAL A 158 -1.46 5.83 -1.78
N GLN A 159 -0.99 4.60 -1.88
CA GLN A 159 0.36 4.22 -1.47
C GLN A 159 1.30 4.25 -2.67
N VAL A 160 2.26 5.17 -2.68
CA VAL A 160 3.26 5.29 -3.76
C VAL A 160 4.45 4.42 -3.44
N LEU A 161 4.58 3.30 -4.15
CA LEU A 161 5.49 2.22 -3.80
C LEU A 161 6.52 1.95 -4.91
N PRO A 162 7.76 1.55 -4.57
CA PRO A 162 8.81 1.25 -5.53
C PRO A 162 8.67 -0.16 -6.10
N PHE A 163 7.53 -0.47 -6.72
CA PHE A 163 7.31 -1.76 -7.37
C PHE A 163 8.19 -1.96 -8.61
N SER A 164 8.49 -3.20 -8.93
CA SER A 164 9.24 -3.61 -10.13
C SER A 164 8.44 -3.46 -11.42
N GLN A 165 7.11 -3.44 -11.33
CA GLN A 165 6.20 -3.25 -12.45
C GLN A 165 5.48 -1.91 -12.34
N ARG A 166 5.16 -1.31 -13.49
CA ARG A 166 4.43 -0.05 -13.56
C ARG A 166 2.92 -0.31 -13.57
N GLY A 167 2.18 0.29 -12.63
CA GLY A 167 0.73 0.11 -12.55
C GLY A 167 0.09 0.68 -11.29
N ILE A 168 -1.21 0.39 -11.17
CA ILE A 168 -2.04 0.63 -9.99
C ILE A 168 -2.71 -0.69 -9.62
N TRP A 169 -2.77 -0.99 -8.33
CA TRP A 169 -3.40 -2.18 -7.76
C TRP A 169 -4.26 -1.80 -6.56
N TRP A 170 -5.46 -2.33 -6.48
CA TRP A 170 -6.22 -2.30 -5.24
C TRP A 170 -5.50 -3.17 -4.19
N ILE A 171 -5.27 -2.61 -3.01
CA ILE A 171 -4.66 -3.31 -1.89
C ILE A 171 -5.54 -3.33 -0.64
N GLY A 172 -6.67 -2.68 -0.69
CA GLY A 172 -7.73 -2.62 0.29
C GLY A 172 -9.00 -2.07 -0.36
N ALA A 173 -10.10 -1.96 0.37
CA ALA A 173 -11.37 -1.48 -0.15
C ALA A 173 -11.33 0.01 -0.56
N LEU A 174 -10.53 0.82 0.14
CA LEU A 174 -10.35 2.26 -0.12
C LEU A 174 -8.87 2.62 -0.33
N THR A 175 -8.02 1.63 -0.60
CA THR A 175 -6.58 1.83 -0.70
C THR A 175 -6.02 1.22 -1.98
N VAL A 176 -5.32 2.04 -2.76
CA VAL A 176 -4.58 1.60 -3.94
C VAL A 176 -3.08 1.76 -3.76
N ALA A 177 -2.31 0.85 -4.34
CA ALA A 177 -0.88 0.99 -4.51
C ALA A 177 -0.56 1.47 -5.93
N VAL A 178 0.31 2.45 -6.04
CA VAL A 178 0.75 3.04 -7.32
C VAL A 178 2.26 2.95 -7.41
N THR A 179 2.79 2.51 -8.54
CA THR A 179 4.24 2.55 -8.75
C THR A 179 4.74 3.99 -8.76
N ASP A 180 5.82 4.25 -8.06
CA ASP A 180 6.47 5.57 -8.01
C ASP A 180 6.84 6.12 -9.39
N GLY A 181 7.22 5.26 -10.33
CA GLY A 181 7.49 5.62 -11.72
C GLY A 181 6.23 6.04 -12.49
N LEU A 182 5.07 5.40 -12.25
CA LEU A 182 3.81 5.82 -12.83
C LEU A 182 3.35 7.14 -12.21
N ARG A 183 3.46 7.26 -10.89
CA ARG A 183 3.02 8.47 -10.16
C ARG A 183 3.75 9.73 -10.61
N ARG A 184 5.02 9.63 -11.03
CA ARG A 184 5.83 10.74 -11.55
C ARG A 184 5.49 11.14 -13.00
N ASP A 185 4.87 10.28 -13.76
CA ASP A 185 4.42 10.56 -15.12
C ASP A 185 2.98 11.10 -15.08
N VAL A 186 2.86 12.43 -15.07
CA VAL A 186 1.58 13.12 -14.87
C VAL A 186 0.51 12.67 -15.87
N VAL A 187 0.88 12.51 -17.15
CA VAL A 187 -0.06 12.13 -18.21
C VAL A 187 -0.53 10.69 -18.06
N ALA A 188 0.41 9.78 -17.83
CA ALA A 188 0.08 8.37 -17.66
C ALA A 188 -0.66 8.12 -16.33
N PHE A 189 -0.31 8.86 -15.26
CA PHE A 189 -1.00 8.76 -13.99
C PHE A 189 -2.45 9.28 -14.08
N ASP A 190 -2.67 10.42 -14.75
CA ASP A 190 -4.01 10.96 -14.99
C ASP A 190 -4.90 9.92 -15.69
N ALA A 191 -4.40 9.30 -16.75
CA ALA A 191 -5.13 8.23 -17.44
C ALA A 191 -5.40 7.00 -16.57
N ALA A 192 -4.44 6.61 -15.73
CA ALA A 192 -4.52 5.41 -14.91
C ALA A 192 -5.41 5.56 -13.66
N ILE A 193 -5.54 6.79 -13.11
CA ILE A 193 -6.35 7.03 -11.91
C ILE A 193 -7.84 7.20 -12.21
N ARG A 194 -8.21 7.55 -13.45
CA ARG A 194 -9.60 7.77 -13.86
C ARG A 194 -10.54 6.61 -13.57
N PRO A 195 -10.24 5.35 -13.95
CA PRO A 195 -11.11 4.22 -13.63
C PRO A 195 -11.27 4.02 -12.12
N ILE A 196 -10.21 4.26 -11.33
CA ILE A 196 -10.28 4.19 -9.86
C ILE A 196 -11.25 5.23 -9.30
N ILE A 197 -11.16 6.47 -9.78
CA ILE A 197 -12.09 7.53 -9.38
C ILE A 197 -13.52 7.21 -9.82
N ALA A 198 -13.70 6.68 -11.02
CA ALA A 198 -15.03 6.33 -11.54
C ALA A 198 -15.70 5.20 -10.75
N GLU A 199 -14.92 4.30 -10.15
CA GLU A 199 -15.42 3.23 -9.28
C GLU A 199 -15.93 3.76 -7.93
N LEU A 200 -15.31 4.84 -7.41
CA LEU A 200 -15.63 5.42 -6.11
C LEU A 200 -16.65 6.55 -6.15
N ALA A 201 -16.80 7.24 -7.29
CA ALA A 201 -17.54 8.49 -7.47
C ALA A 201 -18.97 8.25 -7.96
#